data_13b8ce6ded94a34403d7f3c0eabffedc
#
_entry.id   13b8ce6ded94a34403d7f3c0eabffedc
#
_cell.length_a   1.000
_cell.length_b   1.000
_cell.length_c   1.000
_cell.angle_alpha   90.00
_cell.angle_beta   90.00
_cell.angle_gamma   90.00
#
_symmetry.space_group_name_H-M   'P 1'
#
loop_
_entity.id
_entity.type
_entity.pdbx_description
1 polymer ?
#
loop_
_entity_poly.entity_id
_entity_poly.type
_entity_poly.pdbx_seq_one_letter_code
_entity_poly.pdbx_strand_id
1 'polypeptide(L)'
;MKTIFMDCNDQLAPVWDSVLKSDDPKIDVNRKLFAKDDLPSVIRGYDIAIDDHSYMPTPLVAQCPELKHIVFLGTGPASYMNVQELEARGTKVHIIKGYGDTAVAEHSIALMWAAARDLARMDREVR
;
A
#
# COMPACT_ATOMS: atom_id res chain seq x y z
N MET A 1 14.36 -15.17 -4.74
CA MET A 1 14.06 -13.75 -4.78
C MET A 1 13.98 -13.24 -3.36
N LYS A 2 14.72 -12.16 -3.05
CA LYS A 2 14.64 -11.51 -1.74
C LYS A 2 13.47 -10.53 -1.72
N THR A 3 12.67 -10.59 -0.66
CA THR A 3 11.47 -9.76 -0.52
C THR A 3 11.54 -8.94 0.76
N ILE A 4 11.17 -7.67 0.68
CA ILE A 4 11.01 -6.79 1.84
C ILE A 4 9.59 -6.22 1.88
N PHE A 5 8.97 -6.20 3.06
CA PHE A 5 7.84 -5.34 3.37
C PHE A 5 8.41 -4.04 3.95
N MET A 6 8.47 -3.00 3.12
CA MET A 6 9.33 -1.85 3.38
C MET A 6 8.77 -0.82 4.36
N ASP A 7 7.46 -0.81 4.57
CA ASP A 7 6.75 0.16 5.42
C ASP A 7 5.71 -0.47 6.35
N CYS A 8 6.00 -1.68 6.84
CA CYS A 8 5.18 -2.38 7.83
C CYS A 8 5.28 -1.70 9.21
N ASN A 9 4.68 -0.52 9.33
CA ASN A 9 4.71 0.31 10.54
C ASN A 9 3.90 -0.28 11.70
N ASP A 10 3.86 0.43 12.83
CA ASP A 10 3.21 -0.02 14.06
C ASP A 10 1.72 -0.36 13.90
N GLN A 11 1.01 0.21 12.92
CA GLN A 11 -0.39 -0.09 12.66
C GLN A 11 -0.56 -1.40 11.89
N LEU A 12 0.32 -1.66 10.93
CA LEU A 12 0.29 -2.86 10.09
C LEU A 12 0.99 -4.05 10.71
N ALA A 13 1.99 -3.82 11.56
CA ALA A 13 2.78 -4.88 12.15
C ALA A 13 1.96 -5.93 12.91
N PRO A 14 0.97 -5.57 13.77
CA PRO A 14 0.13 -6.56 14.44
C PRO A 14 -0.73 -7.38 13.46
N VAL A 15 -1.21 -6.74 12.39
CA VAL A 15 -1.99 -7.42 11.34
C VAL A 15 -1.12 -8.40 10.60
N TRP A 16 0.08 -7.96 10.16
CA TRP A 16 1.06 -8.80 9.50
C TRP A 16 1.39 -10.04 10.33
N ASP A 17 1.72 -9.84 11.61
CA ASP A 17 2.08 -10.94 12.52
C ASP A 17 0.91 -11.92 12.74
N SER A 18 -0.34 -11.45 12.66
CA SER A 18 -1.53 -12.30 12.83
C SER A 18 -1.90 -13.15 11.62
N VAL A 19 -1.50 -12.72 10.41
CA VAL A 19 -1.85 -13.43 9.18
C VAL A 19 -0.72 -14.33 8.66
N LEU A 20 0.51 -14.11 9.13
CA LEU A 20 1.69 -14.85 8.71
C LEU A 20 1.58 -16.33 9.09
N LYS A 21 1.85 -17.22 8.15
CA LYS A 21 1.86 -18.67 8.34
C LYS A 21 3.26 -19.24 8.27
N SER A 22 3.47 -20.40 8.86
CA SER A 22 4.76 -21.08 8.92
C SER A 22 5.31 -21.52 7.56
N ASP A 23 4.45 -21.68 6.56
CA ASP A 23 4.77 -22.07 5.19
C ASP A 23 4.82 -20.88 4.20
N ASP A 24 4.59 -19.66 4.67
CA ASP A 24 4.75 -18.46 3.86
C ASP A 24 6.21 -18.24 3.45
N PRO A 25 6.45 -17.63 2.29
CA PRO A 25 7.79 -17.20 1.87
C PRO A 25 8.45 -16.31 2.92
N LYS A 26 9.76 -16.45 3.08
CA LYS A 26 10.50 -15.55 3.97
C LYS A 26 10.50 -14.13 3.40
N ILE A 27 9.94 -13.19 4.17
CA ILE A 27 9.85 -11.77 3.86
C ILE A 27 10.55 -11.00 4.98
N ASP A 28 11.53 -10.18 4.62
CA ASP A 28 12.13 -9.24 5.57
C ASP A 28 11.16 -8.09 5.81
N VAL A 29 11.07 -7.60 7.06
CA VAL A 29 10.08 -6.60 7.46
C VAL A 29 10.78 -5.39 8.04
N ASN A 30 10.61 -4.24 7.41
CA ASN A 30 11.02 -2.96 7.99
C ASN A 30 9.87 -2.35 8.78
N ARG A 31 10.04 -2.24 10.10
CA ARG A 31 9.07 -1.65 11.02
C ARG A 31 9.37 -0.20 11.37
N LYS A 32 10.48 0.33 10.85
CA LYS A 32 10.91 1.70 11.13
C LYS A 32 10.37 2.64 10.07
N LEU A 33 9.95 3.81 10.51
CA LEU A 33 9.67 4.91 9.58
C LEU A 33 10.98 5.36 8.93
N PHE A 34 10.91 5.74 7.68
CA PHE A 34 12.03 6.28 6.91
C PHE A 34 11.59 7.50 6.11
N ALA A 35 12.51 8.41 5.85
CA ALA A 35 12.23 9.55 4.99
C ALA A 35 12.22 9.11 3.52
N LYS A 36 11.48 9.83 2.69
CA LYS A 36 11.37 9.53 1.25
C LYS A 36 12.73 9.32 0.58
N ASP A 37 13.71 10.15 0.91
CA ASP A 37 15.04 10.13 0.30
C ASP A 37 15.88 8.91 0.78
N ASP A 38 15.48 8.26 1.87
CA ASP A 38 16.13 7.06 2.39
C ASP A 38 15.61 5.77 1.70
N LEU A 39 14.60 5.88 0.83
CA LEU A 39 14.01 4.74 0.12
C LEU A 39 15.07 3.80 -0.49
N PRO A 40 16.10 4.29 -1.20
CA PRO A 40 17.10 3.39 -1.78
C PRO A 40 17.85 2.55 -0.74
N SER A 41 18.04 3.08 0.47
CA SER A 41 18.71 2.32 1.55
C SER A 41 17.85 1.20 2.10
N VAL A 42 16.52 1.36 2.05
CA VAL A 42 15.54 0.37 2.53
C VAL A 42 15.38 -0.77 1.55
N ILE A 43 15.29 -0.48 0.24
CA ILE A 43 14.97 -1.49 -0.80
C ILE A 43 16.20 -2.09 -1.49
N ARG A 44 17.40 -1.60 -1.19
CA ARG A 44 18.63 -2.09 -1.81
C ARG A 44 18.87 -3.56 -1.52
N GLY A 45 19.19 -4.33 -2.58
CA GLY A 45 19.47 -5.76 -2.49
C GLY A 45 18.22 -6.64 -2.41
N TYR A 46 17.04 -6.08 -2.64
CA TYR A 46 15.79 -6.82 -2.74
C TYR A 46 15.28 -6.88 -4.17
N ASP A 47 14.72 -8.03 -4.55
CA ASP A 47 14.07 -8.25 -5.84
C ASP A 47 12.62 -7.77 -5.85
N ILE A 48 11.97 -7.84 -4.67
CA ILE A 48 10.55 -7.51 -4.47
C ILE A 48 10.41 -6.57 -3.27
N ALA A 49 9.69 -5.46 -3.44
CA ALA A 49 9.25 -4.59 -2.37
C ALA A 49 7.72 -4.65 -2.22
N ILE A 50 7.24 -4.92 -1.02
CA ILE A 50 5.84 -4.76 -0.63
C ILE A 50 5.72 -3.36 -0.04
N ASP A 51 4.78 -2.59 -0.57
CA ASP A 51 4.53 -1.19 -0.24
C ASP A 51 3.07 -0.99 0.15
N ASP A 52 2.82 -0.39 1.31
CA ASP A 52 1.48 0.02 1.73
C ASP A 52 1.17 1.44 1.23
N HIS A 53 1.88 2.45 1.73
CA HIS A 53 1.59 3.85 1.41
C HIS A 53 2.83 4.73 1.30
N SER A 54 4.00 4.17 1.02
CA SER A 54 5.23 4.95 0.86
C SER A 54 5.39 5.50 -0.55
N TYR A 55 5.94 6.70 -0.67
CA TYR A 55 6.26 7.25 -1.98
C TYR A 55 7.46 6.53 -2.59
N MET A 56 7.30 6.08 -3.84
CA MET A 56 8.33 5.40 -4.63
C MET A 56 8.68 6.20 -5.90
N PRO A 57 9.35 7.34 -5.79
CA PRO A 57 9.74 8.14 -6.97
C PRO A 57 10.68 7.35 -7.88
N THR A 58 10.42 7.37 -9.18
CA THR A 58 11.22 6.67 -10.18
C THR A 58 12.74 6.94 -10.06
N PRO A 59 13.21 8.18 -9.81
CA PRO A 59 14.65 8.44 -9.66
C PRO A 59 15.29 7.76 -8.44
N LEU A 60 14.53 7.53 -7.37
CA LEU A 60 15.02 6.84 -6.18
C LEU A 60 15.01 5.32 -6.38
N VAL A 61 13.93 4.78 -6.94
CA VAL A 61 13.84 3.36 -7.30
C VAL A 61 14.94 2.98 -8.30
N ALA A 62 15.28 3.89 -9.22
CA ALA A 62 16.33 3.69 -10.21
C ALA A 62 17.73 3.46 -9.62
N GLN A 63 17.96 3.80 -8.36
CA GLN A 63 19.22 3.54 -7.66
C GLN A 63 19.34 2.07 -7.19
N CYS A 64 18.27 1.29 -7.32
CA CYS A 64 18.19 -0.12 -6.95
C CYS A 64 17.78 -0.97 -8.17
N PRO A 65 18.71 -1.21 -9.12
CA PRO A 65 18.41 -1.90 -10.38
C PRO A 65 18.02 -3.38 -10.20
N GLU A 66 18.29 -3.94 -9.04
CA GLU A 66 17.89 -5.28 -8.64
C GLU A 66 16.40 -5.43 -8.38
N LEU A 67 15.67 -4.33 -8.09
CA LEU A 67 14.24 -4.36 -7.79
C LEU A 67 13.43 -4.66 -9.07
N LYS A 68 12.80 -5.83 -9.10
CA LYS A 68 12.02 -6.35 -10.24
C LYS A 68 10.51 -6.14 -10.06
N HIS A 69 10.05 -6.17 -8.82
CA HIS A 69 8.62 -6.15 -8.51
C HIS A 69 8.32 -5.22 -7.35
N ILE A 70 7.25 -4.45 -7.48
CA ILE A 70 6.61 -3.71 -6.39
C ILE A 70 5.22 -4.31 -6.22
N VAL A 71 4.87 -4.71 -5.01
CA VAL A 71 3.52 -5.19 -4.63
C VAL A 71 2.89 -4.10 -3.78
N PHE A 72 2.01 -3.32 -4.38
CA PHE A 72 1.30 -2.24 -3.70
C PHE A 72 0.04 -2.79 -3.02
N LEU A 73 -0.09 -2.60 -1.71
CA LEU A 73 -1.21 -3.09 -0.90
C LEU A 73 -2.47 -2.23 -1.05
N GLY A 74 -2.80 -1.87 -2.28
CA GLY A 74 -3.93 -1.04 -2.60
C GLY A 74 -4.36 -1.16 -4.05
N THR A 75 -5.33 -0.35 -4.45
CA THR A 75 -5.90 -0.32 -5.81
C THR A 75 -5.41 0.87 -6.64
N GLY A 76 -4.89 1.93 -6.00
CA GLY A 76 -4.54 3.19 -6.64
C GLY A 76 -3.08 3.60 -6.46
N PRO A 77 -2.10 2.96 -7.12
CA PRO A 77 -0.67 3.24 -6.93
C PRO A 77 -0.24 4.60 -7.46
N ALA A 78 -1.04 5.24 -8.35
CA ALA A 78 -0.66 6.50 -9.02
C ALA A 78 -0.41 7.67 -8.07
N SER A 79 -0.95 7.63 -6.84
CA SER A 79 -0.69 8.63 -5.81
C SER A 79 0.69 8.50 -5.17
N TYR A 80 1.34 7.36 -5.32
CA TYR A 80 2.59 7.01 -4.64
C TYR A 80 3.75 6.80 -5.60
N MET A 81 3.47 6.38 -6.85
CA MET A 81 4.49 6.05 -7.84
C MET A 81 4.00 6.28 -9.27
N ASN A 82 4.92 6.53 -10.19
CA ASN A 82 4.63 6.55 -11.62
C ASN A 82 4.81 5.14 -12.20
N VAL A 83 3.69 4.40 -12.30
CA VAL A 83 3.69 3.00 -12.77
C VAL A 83 4.30 2.86 -14.16
N GLN A 84 3.95 3.76 -15.08
CA GLN A 84 4.44 3.69 -16.46
C GLN A 84 5.97 3.84 -16.57
N GLU A 85 6.53 4.79 -15.80
CA GLU A 85 7.98 4.99 -15.76
C GLU A 85 8.70 3.81 -15.13
N LEU A 86 8.16 3.24 -14.06
CA LEU A 86 8.74 2.08 -13.37
C LEU A 86 8.73 0.85 -14.29
N GLU A 87 7.62 0.59 -14.97
CA GLU A 87 7.49 -0.54 -15.90
C GLU A 87 8.38 -0.38 -17.13
N ALA A 88 8.52 0.84 -17.67
CA ALA A 88 9.44 1.13 -18.75
C ALA A 88 10.91 0.84 -18.40
N ARG A 89 11.24 0.85 -17.10
CA ARG A 89 12.56 0.51 -16.55
C ARG A 89 12.70 -0.98 -16.20
N GLY A 90 11.65 -1.76 -16.35
CA GLY A 90 11.64 -3.20 -16.05
C GLY A 90 11.20 -3.57 -14.63
N THR A 91 10.75 -2.60 -13.82
CA THR A 91 10.16 -2.88 -12.49
C THR A 91 8.65 -2.99 -12.63
N LYS A 92 8.09 -4.19 -12.45
CA LYS A 92 6.65 -4.44 -12.56
C LYS A 92 5.92 -4.03 -11.29
N VAL A 93 4.77 -3.35 -11.45
CA VAL A 93 3.91 -2.96 -10.33
C VAL A 93 2.68 -3.86 -10.28
N HIS A 94 2.45 -4.46 -9.13
CA HIS A 94 1.31 -5.33 -8.84
C HIS A 94 0.38 -4.64 -7.85
N ILE A 95 -0.93 -4.73 -8.08
CA ILE A 95 -1.98 -4.15 -7.23
C ILE A 95 -3.00 -5.22 -6.85
N ILE A 96 -3.73 -4.97 -5.76
CA ILE A 96 -4.86 -5.81 -5.36
C ILE A 96 -6.12 -5.28 -6.05
N LYS A 97 -6.64 -6.03 -7.03
CA LYS A 97 -7.83 -5.63 -7.78
C LYS A 97 -9.11 -6.08 -7.09
N GLY A 98 -10.09 -5.17 -7.00
CA GLY A 98 -11.47 -5.50 -6.64
C GLY A 98 -11.76 -5.84 -5.19
N TYR A 99 -10.76 -5.88 -4.29
CA TYR A 99 -10.98 -6.31 -2.91
C TYR A 99 -11.88 -5.37 -2.10
N GLY A 100 -11.88 -4.09 -2.42
CA GLY A 100 -12.65 -3.06 -1.70
C GLY A 100 -13.89 -2.56 -2.43
N ASP A 101 -14.15 -3.00 -3.66
CA ASP A 101 -15.15 -2.38 -4.55
C ASP A 101 -16.55 -2.41 -3.95
N THR A 102 -16.99 -3.54 -3.44
CA THR A 102 -18.31 -3.67 -2.81
C THR A 102 -18.43 -2.81 -1.56
N ALA A 103 -17.45 -2.86 -0.66
CA ALA A 103 -17.48 -2.10 0.58
C ALA A 103 -17.49 -0.58 0.33
N VAL A 104 -16.68 -0.12 -0.62
CA VAL A 104 -16.64 1.30 -1.02
C VAL A 104 -17.96 1.72 -1.66
N ALA A 105 -18.54 0.90 -2.53
CA ALA A 105 -19.82 1.20 -3.18
C ALA A 105 -20.97 1.28 -2.16
N GLU A 106 -21.08 0.29 -1.27
CA GLU A 106 -22.10 0.26 -0.21
C GLU A 106 -21.97 1.47 0.72
N HIS A 107 -20.75 1.79 1.16
CA HIS A 107 -20.51 2.94 2.02
C HIS A 107 -20.86 4.27 1.32
N SER A 108 -20.53 4.40 0.04
CA SER A 108 -20.88 5.58 -0.76
C SER A 108 -22.40 5.77 -0.86
N ILE A 109 -23.14 4.70 -1.09
CA ILE A 109 -24.60 4.71 -1.12
C ILE A 109 -25.17 5.08 0.27
N ALA A 110 -24.62 4.51 1.33
CA ALA A 110 -25.05 4.81 2.70
C ALA A 110 -24.85 6.30 3.04
N LEU A 111 -23.70 6.87 2.68
CA LEU A 111 -23.42 8.30 2.86
C LEU A 111 -24.35 9.18 2.02
N MET A 112 -24.62 8.79 0.79
CA MET A 112 -25.56 9.50 -0.08
C MET A 112 -26.97 9.57 0.56
N TRP A 113 -27.50 8.45 1.06
CA TRP A 113 -28.79 8.42 1.73
C TRP A 113 -28.77 9.18 3.06
N ALA A 114 -27.69 9.07 3.85
CA ALA A 114 -27.55 9.81 5.09
C ALA A 114 -27.58 11.33 4.83
N ALA A 115 -26.90 11.82 3.80
CA ALA A 115 -26.91 13.21 3.39
C ALA A 115 -28.28 13.65 2.84
N ALA A 116 -28.89 12.86 1.94
CA ALA A 116 -30.18 13.18 1.35
C ALA A 116 -31.32 13.26 2.37
N ARG A 117 -31.23 12.51 3.47
CA ARG A 117 -32.23 12.50 4.55
C ARG A 117 -31.80 13.32 5.76
N ASP A 118 -30.67 14.01 5.70
CA ASP A 118 -30.13 14.84 6.81
C ASP A 118 -30.04 14.10 8.15
N LEU A 119 -29.68 12.81 8.12
CA LEU A 119 -29.74 11.92 9.29
C LEU A 119 -28.88 12.42 10.43
N ALA A 120 -27.70 12.99 10.17
CA ALA A 120 -26.80 13.47 11.22
C ALA A 120 -27.37 14.67 11.99
N ARG A 121 -28.16 15.53 11.33
CA ARG A 121 -28.86 16.65 11.99
C ARG A 121 -30.05 16.13 12.79
N MET A 122 -30.88 15.28 12.15
CA MET A 122 -32.06 14.72 12.82
C MET A 122 -31.69 13.94 14.10
N ASP A 123 -30.63 13.13 14.07
CA ASP A 123 -30.15 12.40 15.24
C ASP A 123 -29.75 13.34 16.40
N ARG A 124 -29.10 14.47 16.07
CA ARG A 124 -28.74 15.47 17.10
C ARG A 124 -29.96 16.20 17.68
N GLU A 125 -31.01 16.42 16.86
CA GLU A 125 -32.21 17.14 17.31
C GLU A 125 -33.14 16.30 18.18
N VAL A 126 -33.06 14.97 18.13
CA VAL A 126 -33.91 14.06 18.92
C VAL A 126 -33.23 13.49 20.17
N ARG A 127 -31.95 13.76 20.37
CA ARG A 127 -31.19 13.39 21.58
C ARG A 127 -31.15 14.52 22.58
#